data_f48a8870c6e02b0cd852e830a261befc
#
_entry.id   f48a8870c6e02b0cd852e830a261befc
#
_cell.length_a   1.000
_cell.length_b   1.000
_cell.length_c   1.000
_cell.angle_alpha   90.00
_cell.angle_beta   90.00
_cell.angle_gamma   90.00
#
_symmetry.space_group_name_H-M   'P 1'
#
loop_
_entity.id
_entity.type
_entity.pdbx_description
1 polymer ?
#
loop_
_entity_poly.entity_id
_entity_poly.type
_entity_poly.pdbx_seq_one_letter_code
_entity_poly.pdbx_strand_id
1 'polypeptide(L)'
;MFVVGSPRSGTTFTGRALGSLPGFVDLDEVQPWKAAIPGLLGQPDDVAARRLRHILQCVRMLGLASGLRGVEQTPETSFVLAAALRAYPDALAVHVVRDGRDVATSLLERGWLSAERTGADDARLPFGPYARFWVEPGREQEFSEVSDATRAAWAWRRYVTAASAVPGRTAVVHYEQLVSDPAAAAAPVAERLGAEPGLVTAVFAEAHGTSAGRWRRDLTPEQLADVQREAGDALAALGYA
;
A
#
# COMPACT_ATOMS: atom_id res chain seq x y z
N MET A 1 4.57 12.67 -3.95
CA MET A 1 4.66 11.69 -2.84
C MET A 1 3.98 10.41 -3.28
N PHE A 2 4.48 9.25 -2.85
CA PHE A 2 3.85 7.95 -3.11
C PHE A 2 3.49 7.32 -1.76
N VAL A 3 2.21 7.06 -1.52
CA VAL A 3 1.74 6.31 -0.35
C VAL A 3 1.57 4.86 -0.79
N VAL A 4 2.36 3.97 -0.22
CA VAL A 4 2.45 2.55 -0.59
C VAL A 4 2.17 1.64 0.59
N GLY A 5 1.91 0.39 0.33
CA GLY A 5 1.62 -0.64 1.33
C GLY A 5 0.57 -1.62 0.84
N SER A 6 0.22 -2.58 1.67
CA SER A 6 -0.85 -3.52 1.32
C SER A 6 -2.21 -2.82 1.23
N PRO A 7 -3.08 -3.18 0.28
CA PRO A 7 -4.48 -2.81 0.38
C PRO A 7 -5.03 -3.13 1.77
N ARG A 8 -5.93 -2.32 2.28
CA ARG A 8 -6.54 -2.43 3.63
C ARG A 8 -5.62 -2.07 4.79
N SER A 9 -4.42 -1.51 4.52
CA SER A 9 -3.51 -1.01 5.56
C SER A 9 -3.76 0.46 5.97
N GLY A 10 -4.71 1.16 5.36
CA GLY A 10 -4.97 2.57 5.63
C GLY A 10 -4.31 3.53 4.64
N THR A 11 -3.83 3.04 3.50
CA THR A 11 -3.19 3.85 2.44
C THR A 11 -4.10 4.96 1.93
N THR A 12 -5.40 4.68 1.74
CA THR A 12 -6.38 5.67 1.28
C THR A 12 -6.55 6.83 2.26
N PHE A 13 -6.65 6.52 3.56
CA PHE A 13 -6.71 7.57 4.58
C PHE A 13 -5.42 8.40 4.58
N THR A 14 -4.26 7.73 4.62
CA THR A 14 -2.96 8.41 4.66
C THR A 14 -2.73 9.27 3.42
N GLY A 15 -3.11 8.79 2.22
CA GLY A 15 -3.01 9.56 0.99
C GLY A 15 -3.86 10.84 1.04
N ARG A 16 -5.12 10.73 1.45
CA ARG A 16 -6.04 11.87 1.59
C ARG A 16 -5.55 12.86 2.65
N ALA A 17 -5.14 12.37 3.82
CA ALA A 17 -4.61 13.19 4.89
C ALA A 17 -3.38 13.99 4.43
N LEU A 18 -2.41 13.35 3.80
CA LEU A 18 -1.22 14.02 3.28
C LEU A 18 -1.51 14.92 2.08
N GLY A 19 -2.50 14.55 1.25
CA GLY A 19 -2.97 15.35 0.14
C GLY A 19 -3.71 16.62 0.54
N SER A 20 -4.23 16.69 1.78
CA SER A 20 -4.86 17.89 2.33
C SER A 20 -3.88 18.92 2.94
N LEU A 21 -2.60 18.54 3.06
CA LEU A 21 -1.57 19.47 3.56
C LEU A 21 -1.40 20.67 2.62
N PRO A 22 -1.08 21.87 3.14
CA PRO A 22 -0.77 23.02 2.31
C PRO A 22 0.31 22.73 1.25
N GLY A 23 0.02 23.04 0.01
CA GLY A 23 0.92 22.80 -1.13
C GLY A 23 0.87 21.36 -1.70
N PHE A 24 -0.04 20.51 -1.21
CA PHE A 24 -0.27 19.18 -1.74
C PHE A 24 -1.68 19.02 -2.33
N VAL A 25 -1.89 17.95 -3.07
CA VAL A 25 -3.18 17.51 -3.60
C VAL A 25 -3.23 15.98 -3.64
N ASP A 26 -4.34 15.41 -3.15
CA ASP A 26 -4.62 13.99 -3.27
C ASP A 26 -4.95 13.63 -4.73
N LEU A 27 -4.25 12.65 -5.29
CA LEU A 27 -4.49 12.14 -6.63
C LEU A 27 -5.30 10.84 -6.62
N ASP A 28 -5.61 10.34 -5.42
CA ASP A 28 -6.25 9.04 -5.20
C ASP A 28 -5.47 7.88 -5.88
N GLU A 29 -6.12 6.76 -6.18
CA GLU A 29 -5.55 5.69 -6.99
C GLU A 29 -5.62 6.11 -8.47
N VAL A 30 -4.47 6.30 -9.10
CA VAL A 30 -4.41 6.67 -10.52
C VAL A 30 -4.66 5.43 -11.38
N GLN A 31 -5.91 5.21 -11.78
CA GLN A 31 -6.36 4.00 -12.48
C GLN A 31 -5.54 3.64 -13.73
N PRO A 32 -5.19 4.56 -14.63
CA PRO A 32 -4.32 4.24 -15.77
C PRO A 32 -2.92 3.78 -15.36
N TRP A 33 -2.40 4.27 -14.23
CA TRP A 33 -1.13 3.81 -13.67
C TRP A 33 -1.26 2.41 -13.10
N LYS A 34 -2.27 2.17 -12.25
CA LYS A 34 -2.57 0.86 -11.69
C LYS A 34 -2.69 -0.20 -12.79
N ALA A 35 -3.45 0.08 -13.85
CA ALA A 35 -3.61 -0.81 -15.00
C ALA A 35 -2.30 -1.10 -15.75
N ALA A 36 -1.32 -0.19 -15.73
CA ALA A 36 -0.05 -0.37 -16.41
C ALA A 36 0.96 -1.22 -15.62
N ILE A 37 0.88 -1.24 -14.29
CA ILE A 37 1.89 -1.88 -13.41
C ILE A 37 2.11 -3.36 -13.73
N PRO A 38 1.10 -4.22 -14.00
CA PRO A 38 1.34 -5.62 -14.33
C PRO A 38 2.33 -5.82 -15.48
N GLY A 39 2.24 -5.00 -16.52
CA GLY A 39 3.15 -5.04 -17.66
C GLY A 39 4.54 -4.46 -17.40
N LEU A 40 4.76 -3.87 -16.22
CA LEU A 40 6.04 -3.28 -15.81
C LEU A 40 6.80 -4.15 -14.82
N LEU A 41 6.16 -5.16 -14.24
CA LEU A 41 6.82 -6.09 -13.33
C LEU A 41 7.96 -6.82 -14.04
N GLY A 42 9.15 -6.80 -13.42
CA GLY A 42 10.34 -7.38 -14.00
C GLY A 42 11.01 -6.55 -15.12
N GLN A 43 10.44 -5.42 -15.52
CA GLN A 43 11.10 -4.47 -16.43
C GLN A 43 12.18 -3.66 -15.70
N PRO A 44 13.21 -3.18 -16.42
CA PRO A 44 14.18 -2.24 -15.85
C PRO A 44 13.49 -0.99 -15.29
N ASP A 45 13.97 -0.48 -14.16
CA ASP A 45 13.38 0.68 -13.46
C ASP A 45 13.27 1.93 -14.36
N ASP A 46 14.19 2.12 -15.28
CA ASP A 46 14.15 3.28 -16.21
C ASP A 46 13.00 3.17 -17.22
N VAL A 47 12.63 1.96 -17.62
CA VAL A 47 11.46 1.70 -18.48
C VAL A 47 10.17 2.02 -17.73
N ALA A 48 10.03 1.47 -16.52
CA ALA A 48 8.89 1.72 -15.66
C ALA A 48 8.78 3.22 -15.27
N ALA A 49 9.91 3.87 -14.97
CA ALA A 49 9.97 5.29 -14.65
C ALA A 49 9.51 6.17 -15.81
N ARG A 50 9.95 5.90 -17.04
CA ARG A 50 9.48 6.62 -18.24
C ARG A 50 7.96 6.44 -18.44
N ARG A 51 7.47 5.23 -18.27
CA ARG A 51 6.03 4.94 -18.40
C ARG A 51 5.20 5.68 -17.37
N LEU A 52 5.63 5.68 -16.10
CA LEU A 52 4.99 6.44 -15.04
C LEU A 52 4.94 7.93 -15.35
N ARG A 53 6.08 8.52 -15.74
CA ARG A 53 6.12 9.94 -16.12
C ARG A 53 5.13 10.26 -17.22
N HIS A 54 5.04 9.40 -18.24
CA HIS A 54 4.10 9.59 -19.35
C HIS A 54 2.64 9.56 -18.87
N ILE A 55 2.28 8.59 -18.05
CA ILE A 55 0.91 8.45 -17.54
C ILE A 55 0.54 9.62 -16.63
N LEU A 56 1.45 10.05 -15.74
CA LEU A 56 1.19 11.15 -14.82
C LEU A 56 1.50 12.53 -15.40
N GLN A 57 1.85 12.63 -16.68
CA GLN A 57 2.26 13.89 -17.27
C GLN A 57 1.18 14.97 -17.18
N CYS A 58 -0.07 14.65 -17.47
CA CYS A 58 -1.18 15.61 -17.38
C CYS A 58 -1.38 16.07 -15.93
N VAL A 59 -1.38 15.13 -14.98
CA VAL A 59 -1.52 15.44 -13.56
C VAL A 59 -0.35 16.30 -13.06
N ARG A 60 0.88 15.98 -13.48
CA ARG A 60 2.07 16.75 -13.18
C ARG A 60 1.98 18.18 -13.73
N MET A 61 1.50 18.35 -14.97
CA MET A 61 1.32 19.67 -15.59
C MET A 61 0.32 20.52 -14.80
N LEU A 62 -0.79 19.95 -14.37
CA LEU A 62 -1.76 20.64 -13.52
C LEU A 62 -1.16 21.01 -12.16
N GLY A 63 -0.41 20.10 -11.54
CA GLY A 63 0.29 20.36 -10.28
C GLY A 63 1.32 21.48 -10.39
N LEU A 64 2.11 21.50 -11.45
CA LEU A 64 3.07 22.58 -11.71
C LEU A 64 2.38 23.94 -11.94
N ALA A 65 1.27 23.93 -12.68
CA ALA A 65 0.51 25.16 -12.95
C ALA A 65 -0.11 25.75 -11.68
N SER A 66 -0.51 24.90 -10.73
CA SER A 66 -1.07 25.30 -9.44
C SER A 66 -0.03 25.46 -8.32
N GLY A 67 1.22 25.06 -8.53
CA GLY A 67 2.25 25.01 -7.51
C GLY A 67 2.05 23.89 -6.49
N LEU A 68 1.18 22.91 -6.77
CA LEU A 68 0.86 21.81 -5.87
C LEU A 68 1.74 20.56 -6.13
N ARG A 69 1.96 19.79 -5.07
CA ARG A 69 2.68 18.51 -5.08
C ARG A 69 1.66 17.37 -4.96
N GLY A 70 1.68 16.42 -5.90
CA GLY A 70 0.74 15.29 -5.89
C GLY A 70 1.07 14.25 -4.81
N VAL A 71 0.03 13.70 -4.21
CA VAL A 71 0.08 12.50 -3.36
C VAL A 71 -0.68 11.39 -4.08
N GLU A 72 0.06 10.40 -4.55
CA GLU A 72 -0.45 9.22 -5.25
C GLU A 72 -0.48 8.04 -4.27
N GLN A 73 -1.56 7.28 -4.25
CA GLN A 73 -1.77 6.25 -3.22
C GLN A 73 -2.17 4.88 -3.78
N THR A 74 -1.80 4.56 -5.02
CA THR A 74 -2.02 3.22 -5.58
C THR A 74 -1.17 2.19 -4.84
N PRO A 75 -1.76 1.21 -4.11
CA PRO A 75 -0.99 0.23 -3.34
C PRO A 75 0.01 -0.54 -4.19
N GLU A 76 -0.35 -0.83 -5.43
CA GLU A 76 0.46 -1.57 -6.41
C GLU A 76 1.75 -0.85 -6.80
N THR A 77 1.85 0.46 -6.57
CA THR A 77 3.11 1.21 -6.72
C THR A 77 4.23 0.61 -5.85
N SER A 78 3.89 -0.12 -4.78
CA SER A 78 4.83 -0.88 -3.96
C SER A 78 5.77 -1.74 -4.81
N PHE A 79 5.26 -2.41 -5.85
CA PHE A 79 6.03 -3.34 -6.70
C PHE A 79 6.99 -2.68 -7.68
N VAL A 80 6.83 -1.40 -7.90
CA VAL A 80 7.63 -0.57 -8.82
C VAL A 80 8.12 0.71 -8.14
N LEU A 81 8.24 0.67 -6.81
CA LEU A 81 8.58 1.84 -5.98
C LEU A 81 9.93 2.46 -6.37
N ALA A 82 10.95 1.64 -6.64
CA ALA A 82 12.25 2.13 -7.09
C ALA A 82 12.12 2.94 -8.39
N ALA A 83 11.35 2.44 -9.34
CA ALA A 83 11.06 3.13 -10.59
C ALA A 83 10.25 4.43 -10.37
N ALA A 84 9.28 4.43 -9.46
CA ALA A 84 8.50 5.61 -9.11
C ALA A 84 9.38 6.72 -8.52
N LEU A 85 10.26 6.36 -7.59
CA LEU A 85 11.21 7.29 -6.99
C LEU A 85 12.30 7.75 -7.98
N ARG A 86 12.66 6.91 -8.96
CA ARG A 86 13.54 7.30 -10.07
C ARG A 86 12.84 8.27 -11.03
N ALA A 87 11.55 8.07 -11.27
CA ALA A 87 10.74 8.98 -12.09
C ALA A 87 10.66 10.38 -11.48
N TYR A 88 10.58 10.46 -10.15
CA TYR A 88 10.45 11.70 -9.39
C TYR A 88 11.50 11.74 -8.28
N PRO A 89 12.73 12.24 -8.58
CA PRO A 89 13.85 12.22 -7.63
C PRO A 89 13.57 12.93 -6.31
N ASP A 90 12.72 13.96 -6.32
CA ASP A 90 12.34 14.74 -5.11
C ASP A 90 11.12 14.15 -4.39
N ALA A 91 10.58 13.02 -4.86
CA ALA A 91 9.45 12.39 -4.20
C ALA A 91 9.88 11.59 -2.97
N LEU A 92 9.01 11.58 -1.97
CA LEU A 92 9.07 10.74 -0.79
C LEU A 92 8.08 9.57 -0.96
N ALA A 93 8.47 8.38 -0.51
CA ALA A 93 7.54 7.29 -0.26
C ALA A 93 7.09 7.28 1.21
N VAL A 94 5.81 6.99 1.43
CA VAL A 94 5.25 6.72 2.76
C VAL A 94 4.70 5.31 2.75
N HIS A 95 5.36 4.40 3.46
CA HIS A 95 4.94 3.00 3.57
C HIS A 95 4.02 2.85 4.78
N VAL A 96 2.74 2.63 4.51
CA VAL A 96 1.75 2.36 5.55
C VAL A 96 1.74 0.87 5.84
N VAL A 97 2.19 0.51 7.04
CA VAL A 97 2.24 -0.86 7.55
C VAL A 97 1.10 -1.07 8.53
N ARG A 98 0.43 -2.20 8.42
CA ARG A 98 -0.62 -2.63 9.36
C ARG A 98 -0.43 -4.11 9.69
N ASP A 99 -0.85 -4.53 10.87
CA ASP A 99 -0.87 -5.94 11.27
C ASP A 99 -1.48 -6.81 10.15
N GLY A 100 -0.69 -7.74 9.62
CA GLY A 100 -1.09 -8.59 8.50
C GLY A 100 -2.30 -9.47 8.83
N ARG A 101 -2.52 -9.79 10.12
CA ARG A 101 -3.69 -10.53 10.59
C ARG A 101 -4.97 -9.71 10.44
N ASP A 102 -4.92 -8.40 10.73
CA ASP A 102 -6.06 -7.49 10.49
C ASP A 102 -6.30 -7.24 9.00
N VAL A 103 -5.23 -7.17 8.21
CA VAL A 103 -5.34 -7.05 6.75
C VAL A 103 -5.95 -8.30 6.17
N ALA A 104 -5.50 -9.49 6.58
CA ALA A 104 -6.07 -10.76 6.15
C ALA A 104 -7.56 -10.85 6.50
N THR A 105 -7.95 -10.49 7.72
CA THR A 105 -9.36 -10.39 8.13
C THR A 105 -10.16 -9.52 7.17
N SER A 106 -9.65 -8.33 6.85
CA SER A 106 -10.34 -7.40 5.94
C SER A 106 -10.43 -7.90 4.50
N LEU A 107 -9.42 -8.63 4.02
CA LEU A 107 -9.41 -9.22 2.67
C LEU A 107 -10.39 -10.40 2.58
N LEU A 108 -10.48 -11.23 3.63
CA LEU A 108 -11.45 -12.32 3.73
C LEU A 108 -12.87 -11.80 3.69
N GLU A 109 -13.20 -10.76 4.48
CA GLU A 109 -14.54 -10.14 4.44
C GLU A 109 -14.92 -9.61 3.07
N ARG A 110 -13.96 -9.08 2.31
CA ARG A 110 -14.18 -8.59 0.96
C ARG A 110 -14.30 -9.70 -0.08
N GLY A 111 -13.79 -10.89 0.23
CA GLY A 111 -13.75 -12.02 -0.68
C GLY A 111 -12.95 -11.74 -1.97
N TRP A 112 -12.00 -10.77 -1.94
CA TRP A 112 -11.29 -10.38 -3.16
C TRP A 112 -10.40 -11.46 -3.74
N LEU A 113 -9.92 -12.36 -2.89
CA LEU A 113 -8.99 -13.46 -3.21
C LEU A 113 -9.68 -14.81 -3.25
N SER A 114 -11.00 -14.88 -3.01
CA SER A 114 -11.76 -16.13 -3.06
C SER A 114 -11.75 -16.72 -4.47
N ALA A 115 -11.67 -18.04 -4.54
CA ALA A 115 -11.78 -18.79 -5.79
C ALA A 115 -13.12 -18.55 -6.52
N GLU A 116 -14.15 -18.21 -5.78
CA GLU A 116 -15.49 -17.94 -6.31
C GLU A 116 -15.67 -16.49 -6.77
N ARG A 117 -14.73 -15.61 -6.44
CA ARG A 117 -14.83 -14.19 -6.76
C ARG A 117 -14.60 -13.94 -8.25
N THR A 118 -15.61 -13.38 -8.90
CA THR A 118 -15.55 -12.93 -10.30
C THR A 118 -15.56 -11.41 -10.39
N GLY A 119 -15.33 -10.89 -11.60
CA GLY A 119 -15.31 -9.46 -11.88
C GLY A 119 -13.92 -8.84 -11.77
N ALA A 120 -13.88 -7.52 -11.86
CA ALA A 120 -12.65 -6.73 -11.86
C ALA A 120 -12.82 -5.44 -11.06
N ASP A 121 -11.71 -4.81 -10.72
CA ASP A 121 -11.70 -3.49 -10.08
C ASP A 121 -11.84 -2.35 -11.11
N ASP A 122 -11.76 -1.10 -10.63
CA ASP A 122 -11.90 0.10 -11.46
C ASP A 122 -10.78 0.24 -12.52
N ALA A 123 -9.63 -0.39 -12.30
CA ALA A 123 -8.55 -0.52 -13.28
C ALA A 123 -8.75 -1.69 -14.26
N ARG A 124 -9.90 -2.38 -14.19
CA ARG A 124 -10.25 -3.59 -14.96
C ARG A 124 -9.33 -4.78 -14.72
N LEU A 125 -8.70 -4.82 -13.55
CA LEU A 125 -7.87 -5.93 -13.14
C LEU A 125 -8.74 -6.96 -12.39
N PRO A 126 -8.67 -8.26 -12.75
CA PRO A 126 -9.58 -9.27 -12.22
C PRO A 126 -9.39 -9.50 -10.73
N PHE A 127 -10.44 -9.88 -10.03
CA PHE A 127 -10.40 -10.48 -8.69
C PHE A 127 -10.16 -11.99 -8.76
N GLY A 128 -10.07 -12.63 -7.61
CA GLY A 128 -9.92 -14.07 -7.48
C GLY A 128 -8.48 -14.54 -7.30
N PRO A 129 -8.28 -15.85 -7.19
CA PRO A 129 -7.00 -16.44 -6.81
C PRO A 129 -5.92 -16.34 -7.88
N TYR A 130 -6.27 -15.99 -9.12
CA TYR A 130 -5.32 -15.87 -10.23
C TYR A 130 -4.90 -14.42 -10.49
N ALA A 131 -5.28 -13.50 -9.63
CA ALA A 131 -5.07 -12.09 -9.90
C ALA A 131 -3.62 -11.66 -9.63
N ARG A 132 -3.00 -11.18 -10.64
CA ARG A 132 -2.07 -10.06 -10.84
C ARG A 132 -0.98 -9.80 -9.77
N PHE A 133 -1.30 -9.06 -8.68
CA PHE A 133 -0.33 -8.59 -7.68
C PHE A 133 -0.25 -9.50 -6.46
N TRP A 134 -1.26 -10.36 -6.27
CA TRP A 134 -1.39 -11.19 -5.09
C TRP A 134 -0.30 -12.25 -4.99
N VAL A 135 0.20 -12.71 -6.14
CA VAL A 135 1.11 -13.86 -6.26
C VAL A 135 2.32 -13.51 -7.12
N GLU A 136 3.45 -14.15 -6.86
CA GLU A 136 4.64 -14.08 -7.68
C GLU A 136 4.41 -14.80 -9.01
N PRO A 137 4.96 -14.29 -10.15
CA PRO A 137 4.90 -14.98 -11.42
C PRO A 137 5.45 -16.41 -11.31
N GLY A 138 4.69 -17.38 -11.85
CA GLY A 138 5.07 -18.81 -11.82
C GLY A 138 4.61 -19.57 -10.57
N ARG A 139 3.98 -18.90 -9.58
CA ARG A 139 3.42 -19.56 -8.39
C ARG A 139 1.88 -19.53 -8.36
N GLU A 140 1.26 -19.25 -9.49
CA GLU A 140 -0.20 -19.06 -9.59
C GLU A 140 -0.96 -20.33 -9.22
N GLN A 141 -0.44 -21.51 -9.62
CA GLN A 141 -1.07 -22.78 -9.27
C GLN A 141 -1.06 -23.01 -7.76
N GLU A 142 0.11 -22.87 -7.12
CA GLU A 142 0.25 -23.00 -5.68
C GLU A 142 -0.70 -22.04 -4.93
N PHE A 143 -0.75 -20.77 -5.37
CA PHE A 143 -1.63 -19.76 -4.80
C PHE A 143 -3.10 -20.14 -4.93
N SER A 144 -3.50 -20.76 -6.02
CA SER A 144 -4.89 -21.18 -6.24
C SER A 144 -5.32 -22.36 -5.36
N GLU A 145 -4.38 -23.20 -4.94
CA GLU A 145 -4.63 -24.43 -4.18
C GLU A 145 -4.68 -24.21 -2.65
N VAL A 146 -4.19 -23.06 -2.15
CA VAL A 146 -4.20 -22.74 -0.71
C VAL A 146 -5.51 -22.10 -0.25
N SER A 147 -5.70 -22.01 1.07
CA SER A 147 -6.89 -21.38 1.68
C SER A 147 -6.97 -19.88 1.38
N ASP A 148 -8.17 -19.31 1.48
CA ASP A 148 -8.37 -17.85 1.35
C ASP A 148 -7.55 -17.08 2.38
N ALA A 149 -7.37 -17.63 3.60
CA ALA A 149 -6.56 -17.01 4.64
C ALA A 149 -5.07 -16.99 4.28
N THR A 150 -4.56 -18.09 3.74
CA THR A 150 -3.19 -18.17 3.22
C THR A 150 -3.00 -17.18 2.06
N ARG A 151 -3.95 -17.10 1.11
CA ARG A 151 -3.89 -16.13 0.00
C ARG A 151 -3.87 -14.70 0.50
N ALA A 152 -4.67 -14.37 1.50
CA ALA A 152 -4.70 -13.03 2.08
C ALA A 152 -3.37 -12.65 2.78
N ALA A 153 -2.80 -13.59 3.54
CA ALA A 153 -1.49 -13.42 4.17
C ALA A 153 -0.35 -13.30 3.15
N TRP A 154 -0.38 -14.13 2.12
CA TRP A 154 0.56 -14.10 1.00
C TRP A 154 0.54 -12.75 0.29
N ALA A 155 -0.64 -12.27 -0.08
CA ALA A 155 -0.79 -10.97 -0.69
C ALA A 155 -0.21 -9.86 0.20
N TRP A 156 -0.58 -9.83 1.49
CA TRP A 156 -0.04 -8.85 2.44
C TRP A 156 1.49 -8.91 2.52
N ARG A 157 2.07 -10.10 2.73
CA ARG A 157 3.52 -10.30 2.80
C ARG A 157 4.22 -9.76 1.54
N ARG A 158 3.66 -10.03 0.37
CA ARG A 158 4.18 -9.56 -0.90
C ARG A 158 4.25 -8.05 -1.01
N TYR A 159 3.15 -7.37 -0.65
CA TYR A 159 3.10 -5.91 -0.69
C TYR A 159 4.07 -5.25 0.30
N VAL A 160 4.11 -5.73 1.55
CA VAL A 160 4.99 -5.11 2.55
C VAL A 160 6.46 -5.34 2.23
N THR A 161 6.82 -6.52 1.72
CA THR A 161 8.18 -6.81 1.26
C THR A 161 8.59 -5.89 0.11
N ALA A 162 7.73 -5.71 -0.89
CA ALA A 162 7.98 -4.83 -2.02
C ALA A 162 8.12 -3.36 -1.59
N ALA A 163 7.23 -2.87 -0.74
CA ALA A 163 7.26 -1.51 -0.23
C ALA A 163 8.50 -1.22 0.63
N SER A 164 9.06 -2.24 1.28
CA SER A 164 10.28 -2.13 2.11
C SER A 164 11.58 -2.12 1.31
N ALA A 165 11.55 -2.32 0.00
CA ALA A 165 12.74 -2.47 -0.84
C ALA A 165 13.59 -1.19 -0.99
N VAL A 166 13.05 0.00 -0.67
CA VAL A 166 13.73 1.30 -0.82
C VAL A 166 13.72 2.08 0.50
N PRO A 167 14.40 1.60 1.57
CA PRO A 167 14.27 2.18 2.91
C PRO A 167 14.82 3.61 3.02
N GLY A 168 15.86 3.95 2.24
CA GLY A 168 16.52 5.26 2.32
C GLY A 168 15.62 6.44 1.92
N ARG A 169 14.55 6.20 1.18
CA ARG A 169 13.61 7.21 0.68
C ARG A 169 12.17 6.97 1.11
N THR A 170 11.97 6.11 2.11
CA THR A 170 10.65 5.70 2.59
C THR A 170 10.50 6.07 4.07
N ALA A 171 9.46 6.82 4.41
CA ALA A 171 8.98 6.96 5.78
C ALA A 171 8.02 5.81 6.09
N VAL A 172 8.18 5.14 7.23
CA VAL A 172 7.28 4.06 7.65
C VAL A 172 6.26 4.62 8.64
N VAL A 173 4.99 4.30 8.42
CA VAL A 173 3.87 4.66 9.28
C VAL A 173 3.13 3.39 9.66
N HIS A 174 3.13 3.03 10.95
CA HIS A 174 2.33 1.93 11.46
C HIS A 174 0.89 2.40 11.68
N TYR A 175 -0.08 1.69 11.10
CA TYR A 175 -1.50 2.03 11.19
C TYR A 175 -1.99 2.10 12.64
N GLU A 176 -1.53 1.17 13.47
CA GLU A 176 -1.90 1.11 14.87
C GLU A 176 -1.38 2.34 15.64
N GLN A 177 -0.16 2.79 15.32
CA GLN A 177 0.40 4.02 15.89
C GLN A 177 -0.31 5.25 15.34
N LEU A 178 -0.61 5.27 14.04
CA LEU A 178 -1.38 6.36 13.41
C LEU A 178 -2.69 6.63 14.15
N VAL A 179 -3.33 5.58 14.66
CA VAL A 179 -4.60 5.66 15.39
C VAL A 179 -4.42 5.99 16.86
N SER A 180 -3.41 5.39 17.53
CA SER A 180 -3.22 5.54 18.98
C SER A 180 -2.36 6.74 19.38
N ASP A 181 -1.40 7.13 18.53
CA ASP A 181 -0.47 8.23 18.73
C ASP A 181 -0.13 8.90 17.38
N PRO A 182 -1.05 9.74 16.85
CA PRO A 182 -0.85 10.42 15.57
C PRO A 182 0.42 11.26 15.51
N ALA A 183 0.89 11.80 16.63
CA ALA A 183 2.10 12.60 16.68
C ALA A 183 3.35 11.76 16.43
N ALA A 184 3.46 10.60 17.07
CA ALA A 184 4.55 9.68 16.83
C ALA A 184 4.53 9.11 15.40
N ALA A 185 3.34 8.84 14.85
CA ALA A 185 3.19 8.39 13.46
C ALA A 185 3.56 9.48 12.45
N ALA A 186 3.28 10.76 12.75
CA ALA A 186 3.58 11.90 11.90
C ALA A 186 5.07 12.24 11.83
N ALA A 187 5.82 12.00 12.90
CA ALA A 187 7.20 12.45 13.04
C ALA A 187 8.13 12.03 11.87
N PRO A 188 8.20 10.74 11.45
CA PRO A 188 9.06 10.32 10.35
C PRO A 188 8.66 10.90 8.99
N VAL A 189 7.38 11.22 8.80
CA VAL A 189 6.88 11.85 7.58
C VAL A 189 7.24 13.33 7.57
N ALA A 190 6.98 14.05 8.67
CA ALA A 190 7.28 15.47 8.81
C ALA A 190 8.78 15.75 8.64
N GLU A 191 9.64 14.95 9.29
CA GLU A 191 11.09 15.05 9.16
C GLU A 191 11.54 14.96 7.70
N ARG A 192 11.08 13.94 6.97
CA ARG A 192 11.47 13.74 5.58
C ARG A 192 10.88 14.75 4.60
N LEU A 193 9.74 15.33 4.93
CA LEU A 193 9.12 16.40 4.15
C LEU A 193 9.75 17.77 4.42
N GLY A 194 10.50 17.94 5.52
CA GLY A 194 10.89 19.23 6.04
C GLY A 194 9.66 20.08 6.43
N ALA A 195 8.58 19.42 6.85
CA ALA A 195 7.33 20.05 7.22
C ALA A 195 7.24 20.24 8.74
N GLU A 196 6.43 21.20 9.18
CA GLU A 196 6.15 21.35 10.61
C GLU A 196 5.39 20.11 11.12
N PRO A 197 5.90 19.43 12.18
CA PRO A 197 5.29 18.20 12.69
C PRO A 197 3.81 18.35 13.06
N GLY A 198 3.41 19.51 13.61
CA GLY A 198 2.04 19.81 13.99
C GLY A 198 1.04 19.74 12.83
N LEU A 199 1.45 20.12 11.62
CA LEU A 199 0.59 20.03 10.44
C LEU A 199 0.28 18.60 10.07
N VAL A 200 1.31 17.72 10.06
CA VAL A 200 1.14 16.30 9.74
C VAL A 200 0.37 15.60 10.85
N THR A 201 0.65 15.93 12.12
CA THR A 201 -0.09 15.40 13.27
C THR A 201 -1.58 15.74 13.19
N ALA A 202 -1.92 16.98 12.83
CA ALA A 202 -3.32 17.42 12.76
C ALA A 202 -4.14 16.60 11.75
N VAL A 203 -3.59 16.35 10.55
CA VAL A 203 -4.30 15.54 9.54
C VAL A 203 -4.31 14.05 9.88
N PHE A 204 -3.31 13.54 10.61
CA PHE A 204 -3.29 12.16 11.07
C PHE A 204 -4.24 11.92 12.25
N ALA A 205 -4.51 12.92 13.07
CA ALA A 205 -5.45 12.84 14.19
C ALA A 205 -6.91 12.58 13.77
N GLU A 206 -7.23 12.73 12.48
CA GLU A 206 -8.54 12.37 11.92
C GLU A 206 -8.71 10.87 11.69
N ALA A 207 -7.67 10.05 11.96
CA ALA A 207 -7.74 8.60 11.79
C ALA A 207 -8.71 7.96 12.80
N HIS A 208 -9.52 7.02 12.32
CA HIS A 208 -10.46 6.26 13.16
C HIS A 208 -10.05 4.80 13.25
N GLY A 209 -9.88 4.29 14.48
CA GLY A 209 -9.20 3.05 14.80
C GLY A 209 -10.03 1.85 15.23
N THR A 210 -11.29 1.77 14.83
CA THR A 210 -12.17 0.66 15.27
C THR A 210 -11.77 -0.73 14.74
N SER A 211 -10.80 -0.80 13.84
CA SER A 211 -10.41 -2.03 13.14
C SER A 211 -9.01 -2.57 13.50
N ALA A 212 -8.29 -1.94 14.44
CA ALA A 212 -7.02 -2.46 14.94
C ALA A 212 -7.26 -3.61 15.93
N GLY A 213 -6.52 -4.72 15.74
CA GLY A 213 -6.58 -5.90 16.62
C GLY A 213 -7.85 -6.76 16.48
N ARG A 214 -8.72 -6.47 15.50
CA ARG A 214 -9.98 -7.19 15.29
C ARG A 214 -9.77 -8.66 14.89
N TRP A 215 -8.62 -9.02 14.36
CA TRP A 215 -8.26 -10.38 13.99
C TRP A 215 -8.42 -11.37 15.15
N ARG A 216 -8.23 -10.91 16.40
CA ARG A 216 -8.39 -11.75 17.60
C ARG A 216 -9.81 -12.29 17.81
N ARG A 217 -10.81 -11.58 17.24
CA ARG A 217 -12.22 -11.94 17.33
C ARG A 217 -12.73 -12.56 16.04
N ASP A 218 -12.22 -12.10 14.91
CA ASP A 218 -12.82 -12.31 13.59
C ASP A 218 -12.16 -13.44 12.78
N LEU A 219 -10.90 -13.84 13.11
CA LEU A 219 -10.27 -15.02 12.51
C LEU A 219 -10.58 -16.28 13.31
N THR A 220 -10.86 -17.39 12.62
CA THR A 220 -10.88 -18.71 13.28
C THR A 220 -9.46 -19.14 13.64
N PRO A 221 -9.30 -20.12 14.58
CA PRO A 221 -7.98 -20.67 14.90
C PRO A 221 -7.22 -21.22 13.66
N GLU A 222 -7.94 -21.86 12.75
CA GLU A 222 -7.37 -22.41 11.51
C GLU A 222 -6.89 -21.29 10.58
N GLN A 223 -7.70 -20.24 10.38
CA GLN A 223 -7.32 -19.08 9.58
C GLN A 223 -6.11 -18.36 10.17
N LEU A 224 -6.07 -18.20 11.50
CA LEU A 224 -4.92 -17.60 12.18
C LEU A 224 -3.66 -18.45 12.00
N ALA A 225 -3.76 -19.78 12.10
CA ALA A 225 -2.64 -20.68 11.85
C ALA A 225 -2.13 -20.58 10.41
N ASP A 226 -3.03 -20.45 9.43
CA ASP A 226 -2.68 -20.24 8.03
C ASP A 226 -1.95 -18.92 7.81
N VAL A 227 -2.46 -17.83 8.38
CA VAL A 227 -1.81 -16.50 8.31
C VAL A 227 -0.44 -16.53 8.95
N GLN A 228 -0.31 -17.17 10.11
CA GLN A 228 0.96 -17.25 10.83
C GLN A 228 2.00 -18.09 10.07
N ARG A 229 1.58 -19.18 9.43
CA ARG A 229 2.45 -20.04 8.63
C ARG A 229 2.99 -19.30 7.41
N GLU A 230 2.13 -18.52 6.74
CA GLU A 230 2.49 -17.82 5.49
C GLU A 230 3.25 -16.51 5.73
N ALA A 231 2.88 -15.77 6.77
CA ALA A 231 3.37 -14.41 6.96
C ALA A 231 4.09 -14.17 8.31
N GLY A 232 4.30 -15.20 9.14
CA GLY A 232 4.86 -15.08 10.49
C GLY A 232 6.20 -14.34 10.53
N ASP A 233 7.13 -14.69 9.64
CA ASP A 233 8.43 -14.03 9.57
C ASP A 233 8.33 -12.55 9.21
N ALA A 234 7.43 -12.20 8.28
CA ALA A 234 7.20 -10.81 7.88
C ALA A 234 6.50 -10.03 9.00
N LEU A 235 5.55 -10.66 9.71
CA LEU A 235 4.93 -10.08 10.90
C LEU A 235 5.97 -9.76 11.98
N ALA A 236 6.83 -10.72 12.31
CA ALA A 236 7.90 -10.54 13.29
C ALA A 236 8.89 -9.45 12.88
N ALA A 237 9.31 -9.42 11.62
CA ALA A 237 10.23 -8.42 11.08
C ALA A 237 9.65 -6.98 11.14
N LEU A 238 8.32 -6.85 11.14
CA LEU A 238 7.60 -5.57 11.23
C LEU A 238 7.10 -5.26 12.64
N GLY A 239 7.46 -6.08 13.65
CA GLY A 239 7.13 -5.84 15.06
C GLY A 239 5.74 -6.33 15.49
N TYR A 240 5.11 -7.21 14.72
CA TYR A 240 3.81 -7.83 15.02
C TYR A 240 3.98 -9.27 15.55
N ALA A 241 4.56 -9.41 16.72
CA ALA A 241 4.73 -10.72 17.37
C ALA A 241 3.42 -11.28 17.93
#